data_01d0f323d27b649cd7e500c37259adcc
#
_entry.id   01d0f323d27b649cd7e500c37259adcc
#
_cell.length_a   1.000
_cell.length_b   1.000
_cell.length_c   1.000
_cell.angle_alpha   90.00
_cell.angle_beta   90.00
_cell.angle_gamma   90.00
#
_symmetry.space_group_name_H-M   'P 1'
#
loop_
_entity.id
_entity.type
_entity.pdbx_description
1 polymer ?
#
loop_
_entity_poly.entity_id
_entity_poly.type
_entity_poly.pdbx_seq_one_letter_code
_entity_poly.pdbx_strand_id
1 'polypeptide(L)'
;LSLAYSMRSMMRSNNLVRRMHACETMGAITVICTDKTGTLTENRMRVESFFSETSTEVQSLLPEAIAANTTAFLNTHDRQHPEVMGNPTEGALLLWIRGQAYDYLTLRDSAPIIRQLPFSTERKYMATLVQSAMLEGKAVLYVKGAPEILLSLCNLPTEIRTRYEAQLHQYQSRAMRTLALAYRIVESPTEQEKPLDELIQEGLQLQGIFSIMDPVRSEVPAAIQQCRKAGIGVKIITGDTSGTAKEIARQIGLWGESSTDDEIITGADFEALTDDEAKARLTRLKIMARARPKIGRAHV
;
A
#
# COMPACT_ATOMS: atom_id res chain seq x y z
N LEU A 1 -46.31 -2.63 6.38
CA LEU A 1 -46.05 -3.34 5.10
C LEU A 1 -44.89 -2.69 4.31
N SER A 2 -44.83 -1.35 4.19
CA SER A 2 -43.75 -0.64 3.44
C SER A 2 -42.35 -0.89 4.03
N LEU A 3 -42.21 -0.81 5.36
CA LEU A 3 -40.94 -1.06 6.04
C LEU A 3 -40.45 -2.52 5.87
N ALA A 4 -41.38 -3.49 5.90
CA ALA A 4 -41.05 -4.89 5.66
C ALA A 4 -40.57 -5.13 4.21
N TYR A 5 -41.16 -4.43 3.25
CA TYR A 5 -40.74 -4.46 1.87
C TYR A 5 -39.34 -3.86 1.70
N SER A 6 -39.07 -2.69 2.33
CA SER A 6 -37.78 -2.03 2.33
C SER A 6 -36.70 -2.94 2.94
N MET A 7 -36.99 -3.57 4.09
CA MET A 7 -36.10 -4.55 4.73
C MET A 7 -35.76 -5.72 3.80
N ARG A 8 -36.76 -6.27 3.12
CA ARG A 8 -36.56 -7.36 2.15
C ARG A 8 -35.71 -6.92 0.94
N SER A 9 -35.91 -5.69 0.46
CA SER A 9 -35.11 -5.10 -0.61
C SER A 9 -33.65 -4.93 -0.19
N MET A 10 -33.41 -4.43 1.03
CA MET A 10 -32.06 -4.28 1.58
C MET A 10 -31.35 -5.62 1.78
N MET A 11 -32.08 -6.66 2.24
CA MET A 11 -31.52 -8.02 2.33
C MET A 11 -31.08 -8.57 0.97
N ARG A 12 -31.79 -8.26 -0.12
CA ARG A 12 -31.38 -8.66 -1.48
C ARG A 12 -30.10 -7.99 -1.94
N SER A 13 -29.77 -6.84 -1.34
CA SER A 13 -28.52 -6.09 -1.56
C SER A 13 -27.45 -6.43 -0.51
N ASN A 14 -27.54 -7.60 0.15
CA ASN A 14 -26.65 -8.08 1.21
C ASN A 14 -26.57 -7.17 2.44
N ASN A 15 -27.61 -6.37 2.70
CA ASN A 15 -27.72 -5.52 3.89
C ASN A 15 -28.65 -6.18 4.92
N LEU A 16 -28.08 -6.65 6.03
CA LEU A 16 -28.84 -7.24 7.12
C LEU A 16 -29.39 -6.17 8.05
N VAL A 17 -30.71 -5.92 8.00
CA VAL A 17 -31.39 -4.99 8.91
C VAL A 17 -31.94 -5.77 10.11
N ARG A 18 -31.45 -5.48 11.31
CA ARG A 18 -31.89 -6.13 12.55
C ARG A 18 -33.06 -5.43 13.23
N ARG A 19 -33.28 -4.16 12.96
CA ARG A 19 -34.37 -3.35 13.55
C ARG A 19 -35.11 -2.64 12.41
N MET A 20 -36.44 -2.80 12.36
CA MET A 20 -37.28 -2.28 11.30
C MET A 20 -37.24 -0.75 11.21
N HIS A 21 -37.19 -0.04 12.35
CA HIS A 21 -37.09 1.41 12.39
C HIS A 21 -35.75 1.96 11.84
N ALA A 22 -34.70 1.14 11.79
CA ALA A 22 -33.43 1.55 11.17
C ALA A 22 -33.59 1.88 9.66
N CYS A 23 -34.54 1.25 8.96
CA CYS A 23 -34.80 1.59 7.55
C CYS A 23 -35.33 3.01 7.37
N GLU A 24 -36.16 3.49 8.30
CA GLU A 24 -36.69 4.85 8.29
C GLU A 24 -35.58 5.88 8.58
N THR A 25 -34.76 5.62 9.61
CA THR A 25 -33.63 6.49 9.95
C THR A 25 -32.62 6.55 8.80
N MET A 26 -32.32 5.42 8.17
CA MET A 26 -31.42 5.38 6.99
C MET A 26 -31.99 6.14 5.79
N GLY A 27 -33.31 6.18 5.62
CA GLY A 27 -33.97 6.96 4.57
C GLY A 27 -33.85 8.49 4.75
N ALA A 28 -33.51 8.96 5.93
CA ALA A 28 -33.41 10.37 6.29
C ALA A 28 -31.98 10.88 6.48
N ILE A 29 -30.95 10.04 6.16
CA ILE A 29 -29.56 10.44 6.33
C ILE A 29 -29.17 11.54 5.35
N THR A 30 -28.42 12.51 5.84
CA THR A 30 -27.87 13.60 5.05
C THR A 30 -26.36 13.53 4.88
N VAL A 31 -25.67 12.77 5.73
CA VAL A 31 -24.22 12.61 5.73
C VAL A 31 -23.83 11.16 6.03
N ILE A 32 -22.87 10.64 5.27
CA ILE A 32 -22.20 9.36 5.51
C ILE A 32 -20.76 9.63 5.90
N CYS A 33 -20.35 9.18 7.07
CA CYS A 33 -18.95 9.13 7.47
C CYS A 33 -18.43 7.71 7.22
N THR A 34 -17.38 7.59 6.42
CA THR A 34 -16.81 6.29 6.03
C THR A 34 -15.34 6.21 6.40
N ASP A 35 -14.90 5.03 6.84
CA ASP A 35 -13.46 4.74 6.93
C ASP A 35 -12.90 4.45 5.53
N LYS A 36 -11.59 4.62 5.38
CA LYS A 36 -10.87 4.32 4.14
C LYS A 36 -10.60 2.82 4.00
N THR A 37 -9.86 2.26 4.98
CA THR A 37 -9.28 0.92 4.86
C THR A 37 -10.34 -0.17 5.01
N GLY A 38 -10.42 -1.07 4.02
CA GLY A 38 -11.38 -2.17 4.02
C GLY A 38 -12.83 -1.78 3.74
N THR A 39 -13.14 -0.47 3.70
CA THR A 39 -14.45 0.06 3.32
C THR A 39 -14.41 0.65 1.92
N LEU A 40 -13.66 1.72 1.71
CA LEU A 40 -13.45 2.32 0.38
C LEU A 40 -12.41 1.55 -0.43
N THR A 41 -11.47 0.88 0.24
CA THR A 41 -10.40 0.09 -0.37
C THR A 41 -10.59 -1.41 -0.09
N GLU A 42 -9.86 -2.23 -0.84
CA GLU A 42 -9.93 -3.70 -0.74
C GLU A 42 -9.25 -4.25 0.53
N ASN A 43 -8.48 -3.44 1.26
CA ASN A 43 -7.59 -3.87 2.35
C ASN A 43 -6.57 -4.94 1.89
N ARG A 44 -6.12 -4.80 0.65
CA ARG A 44 -5.14 -5.68 0.01
C ARG A 44 -4.10 -4.85 -0.70
N MET A 45 -2.87 -4.91 -0.23
CA MET A 45 -1.76 -4.24 -0.91
C MET A 45 -1.49 -4.92 -2.25
N ARG A 46 -1.36 -4.11 -3.30
CA ARG A 46 -0.99 -4.56 -4.66
C ARG A 46 0.12 -3.71 -5.21
N VAL A 47 0.96 -4.30 -6.04
CA VAL A 47 1.90 -3.54 -6.88
C VAL A 47 1.08 -2.81 -7.94
N GLU A 48 1.18 -1.49 -7.95
CA GLU A 48 0.55 -0.63 -8.94
C GLU A 48 1.43 -0.49 -10.18
N SER A 49 2.72 -0.27 -9.96
CA SER A 49 3.70 -0.23 -11.06
C SER A 49 5.10 -0.61 -10.59
N PHE A 50 5.91 -0.98 -11.55
CA PHE A 50 7.34 -1.21 -11.40
C PHE A 50 8.10 -0.32 -12.39
N PHE A 51 9.06 0.44 -11.91
CA PHE A 51 9.92 1.29 -12.71
C PHE A 51 11.36 0.81 -12.66
N SER A 52 11.95 0.59 -13.84
CA SER A 52 13.34 0.15 -13.99
C SER A 52 13.94 0.74 -15.26
N GLU A 53 15.19 1.18 -15.16
CA GLU A 53 16.04 1.64 -16.26
C GLU A 53 17.17 0.61 -16.57
N THR A 54 17.03 -0.61 -16.04
CA THR A 54 18.04 -1.66 -16.17
C THR A 54 17.74 -2.61 -17.32
N SER A 55 18.75 -3.38 -17.74
CA SER A 55 18.61 -4.37 -18.80
C SER A 55 17.66 -5.51 -18.42
N THR A 56 17.18 -6.22 -19.43
CA THR A 56 16.32 -7.41 -19.25
C THR A 56 17.01 -8.49 -18.42
N GLU A 57 18.33 -8.63 -18.52
CA GLU A 57 19.11 -9.61 -17.74
C GLU A 57 19.03 -9.31 -16.24
N VAL A 58 19.16 -8.05 -15.84
CA VAL A 58 19.01 -7.62 -14.44
C VAL A 58 17.58 -7.86 -13.94
N GLN A 59 16.60 -7.60 -14.78
CA GLN A 59 15.20 -7.81 -14.46
C GLN A 59 14.83 -9.29 -14.33
N SER A 60 15.53 -10.20 -15.02
CA SER A 60 15.28 -11.64 -14.92
C SER A 60 15.51 -12.19 -13.52
N LEU A 61 16.36 -11.56 -12.71
CA LEU A 61 16.63 -11.94 -11.32
C LEU A 61 15.55 -11.49 -10.32
N LEU A 62 14.61 -10.63 -10.75
CA LEU A 62 13.58 -10.05 -9.89
C LEU A 62 12.70 -11.10 -9.18
N PRO A 63 12.21 -12.15 -9.86
CA PRO A 63 11.37 -13.15 -9.20
C PRO A 63 12.11 -13.88 -8.06
N GLU A 64 13.38 -14.25 -8.27
CA GLU A 64 14.20 -14.87 -7.22
C GLU A 64 14.48 -13.89 -6.07
N ALA A 65 14.84 -12.64 -6.39
CA ALA A 65 15.06 -11.58 -5.41
C ALA A 65 13.83 -11.37 -4.50
N ILE A 66 12.63 -11.34 -5.08
CA ILE A 66 11.38 -11.20 -4.34
C ILE A 66 11.07 -12.43 -3.51
N ALA A 67 11.26 -13.63 -4.07
CA ALA A 67 10.95 -14.88 -3.40
C ALA A 67 11.90 -15.18 -2.23
N ALA A 68 13.20 -14.96 -2.41
CA ALA A 68 14.22 -15.27 -1.41
C ALA A 68 14.36 -14.19 -0.32
N ASN A 69 14.22 -12.91 -0.69
CA ASN A 69 14.38 -11.79 0.23
C ASN A 69 13.03 -11.29 0.78
N THR A 70 12.28 -12.17 1.46
CA THR A 70 10.98 -11.83 2.06
C THR A 70 10.70 -12.65 3.31
N THR A 71 9.93 -12.07 4.23
CA THR A 71 9.40 -12.73 5.43
C THR A 71 7.91 -13.07 5.29
N ALA A 72 7.26 -12.61 4.22
CA ALA A 72 5.86 -12.89 3.96
C ALA A 72 5.65 -14.27 3.30
N PHE A 73 4.43 -14.78 3.44
CA PHE A 73 3.95 -16.03 2.83
C PHE A 73 2.59 -15.82 2.18
N LEU A 74 2.27 -16.65 1.19
CA LEU A 74 0.92 -16.73 0.63
C LEU A 74 0.24 -18.02 1.12
N ASN A 75 -0.89 -17.85 1.81
CA ASN A 75 -1.78 -18.96 2.07
C ASN A 75 -2.60 -19.24 0.80
N THR A 76 -2.41 -20.41 0.22
CA THR A 76 -3.01 -20.83 -1.05
C THR A 76 -4.13 -21.87 -0.86
N HIS A 77 -4.76 -21.94 0.32
CA HIS A 77 -5.93 -22.79 0.51
C HIS A 77 -7.04 -22.45 -0.50
N ASP A 78 -7.28 -21.16 -0.74
CA ASP A 78 -8.02 -20.70 -1.89
C ASP A 78 -7.02 -20.29 -2.99
N ARG A 79 -6.93 -21.11 -4.05
CA ARG A 79 -6.02 -20.85 -5.17
C ARG A 79 -6.40 -19.60 -5.97
N GLN A 80 -7.67 -19.22 -5.96
CA GLN A 80 -8.15 -18.04 -6.70
C GLN A 80 -7.90 -16.75 -5.93
N HIS A 81 -7.97 -16.80 -4.61
CA HIS A 81 -7.80 -15.64 -3.72
C HIS A 81 -6.76 -15.91 -2.62
N PRO A 82 -5.47 -16.02 -2.97
CA PRO A 82 -4.43 -16.27 -1.97
C PRO A 82 -4.39 -15.14 -0.95
N GLU A 83 -4.28 -15.53 0.32
CA GLU A 83 -4.19 -14.59 1.43
C GLU A 83 -2.74 -14.34 1.80
N VAL A 84 -2.38 -13.07 1.99
CA VAL A 84 -1.04 -12.67 2.43
C VAL A 84 -0.92 -12.84 3.93
N MET A 85 0.09 -13.57 4.37
CA MET A 85 0.49 -13.72 5.76
C MET A 85 1.82 -13.01 6.00
N GLY A 86 1.90 -12.21 7.05
CA GLY A 86 3.07 -11.39 7.39
C GLY A 86 2.97 -9.97 6.86
N ASN A 87 4.08 -9.42 6.36
CA ASN A 87 4.14 -8.03 5.90
C ASN A 87 3.32 -7.82 4.60
N PRO A 88 2.29 -6.95 4.60
CA PRO A 88 1.43 -6.76 3.43
C PRO A 88 2.17 -6.20 2.20
N THR A 89 3.22 -5.39 2.42
CA THR A 89 4.03 -4.81 1.33
C THR A 89 4.85 -5.90 0.63
N GLU A 90 5.43 -6.81 1.41
CA GLU A 90 6.15 -7.97 0.86
C GLU A 90 5.20 -8.95 0.17
N GLY A 91 4.04 -9.18 0.78
CA GLY A 91 3.00 -10.01 0.18
C GLY A 91 2.50 -9.49 -1.17
N ALA A 92 2.43 -8.17 -1.34
CA ALA A 92 2.10 -7.56 -2.63
C ALA A 92 3.10 -7.93 -3.73
N LEU A 93 4.41 -8.00 -3.41
CA LEU A 93 5.43 -8.45 -4.34
C LEU A 93 5.29 -9.94 -4.69
N LEU A 94 5.00 -10.80 -3.70
CA LEU A 94 4.75 -12.22 -3.94
C LEU A 94 3.54 -12.45 -4.85
N LEU A 95 2.46 -11.69 -4.64
CA LEU A 95 1.29 -11.72 -5.52
C LEU A 95 1.62 -11.23 -6.93
N TRP A 96 2.49 -10.22 -7.05
CA TRP A 96 2.92 -9.68 -8.33
C TRP A 96 3.70 -10.69 -9.17
N ILE A 97 4.69 -11.39 -8.61
CA ILE A 97 5.42 -12.45 -9.34
C ILE A 97 4.53 -13.65 -9.66
N ARG A 98 3.61 -14.01 -8.78
CA ARG A 98 2.60 -15.03 -9.05
C ARG A 98 1.71 -14.65 -10.25
N GLY A 99 1.32 -13.39 -10.38
CA GLY A 99 0.59 -12.88 -11.55
C GLY A 99 1.36 -13.03 -12.87
N GLN A 100 2.69 -13.18 -12.80
CA GLN A 100 3.58 -13.47 -13.93
C GLN A 100 3.88 -14.97 -14.09
N ALA A 101 3.07 -15.82 -13.46
CA ALA A 101 3.18 -17.28 -13.49
C ALA A 101 4.44 -17.86 -12.77
N TYR A 102 5.10 -17.10 -11.89
CA TYR A 102 6.15 -17.65 -11.05
C TYR A 102 5.58 -18.26 -9.77
N ASP A 103 6.08 -19.45 -9.42
CA ASP A 103 5.86 -20.04 -8.11
C ASP A 103 6.97 -19.63 -7.15
N TYR A 104 6.63 -18.76 -6.19
CA TYR A 104 7.62 -18.21 -5.25
C TYR A 104 8.21 -19.27 -4.31
N LEU A 105 7.49 -20.36 -4.01
CA LEU A 105 8.03 -21.45 -3.18
C LEU A 105 9.13 -22.19 -3.92
N THR A 106 8.89 -22.57 -5.16
CA THR A 106 9.91 -23.19 -6.02
C THR A 106 11.14 -22.30 -6.17
N LEU A 107 10.95 -20.99 -6.40
CA LEU A 107 12.06 -20.04 -6.49
C LEU A 107 12.85 -19.94 -5.19
N ARG A 108 12.17 -19.91 -4.05
CA ARG A 108 12.81 -19.85 -2.72
C ARG A 108 13.59 -21.13 -2.40
N ASP A 109 13.01 -22.26 -2.70
CA ASP A 109 13.65 -23.58 -2.46
C ASP A 109 14.86 -23.79 -3.37
N SER A 110 14.85 -23.24 -4.59
CA SER A 110 15.97 -23.31 -5.53
C SER A 110 17.09 -22.32 -5.25
N ALA A 111 16.89 -21.34 -4.36
CA ALA A 111 17.86 -20.33 -3.95
C ALA A 111 18.16 -20.40 -2.44
N PRO A 112 18.92 -21.42 -1.97
CA PRO A 112 19.24 -21.60 -0.56
C PRO A 112 19.84 -20.34 0.05
N ILE A 113 19.30 -19.94 1.20
CA ILE A 113 19.78 -18.77 1.95
C ILE A 113 21.08 -19.14 2.67
N ILE A 114 22.14 -18.41 2.36
CA ILE A 114 23.44 -18.53 3.03
C ILE A 114 23.44 -17.70 4.31
N ARG A 115 23.05 -16.41 4.20
CA ARG A 115 22.94 -15.48 5.33
C ARG A 115 21.85 -14.46 5.07
N GLN A 116 21.31 -13.89 6.14
CA GLN A 116 20.28 -12.88 6.07
C GLN A 116 20.53 -11.77 7.10
N LEU A 117 20.32 -10.53 6.67
CA LEU A 117 20.27 -9.34 7.50
C LEU A 117 18.81 -8.88 7.57
N PRO A 118 18.13 -9.04 8.72
CA PRO A 118 16.74 -8.66 8.86
C PRO A 118 16.55 -7.14 8.71
N PHE A 119 15.33 -6.73 8.36
CA PHE A 119 14.96 -5.31 8.30
C PHE A 119 15.15 -4.64 9.66
N SER A 120 15.69 -3.42 9.64
CA SER A 120 15.65 -2.53 10.80
C SER A 120 15.17 -1.14 10.41
N THR A 121 14.53 -0.45 11.35
CA THR A 121 14.01 0.91 11.16
C THR A 121 15.12 1.96 11.00
N GLU A 122 16.31 1.66 11.46
CA GLU A 122 17.50 2.51 11.33
C GLU A 122 18.08 2.42 9.93
N ARG A 123 18.32 1.19 9.45
CA ARG A 123 18.88 0.92 8.11
C ARG A 123 17.84 1.11 7.00
N LYS A 124 16.58 0.83 7.28
CA LYS A 124 15.45 0.84 6.33
C LYS A 124 15.61 -0.10 5.14
N TYR A 125 16.42 -1.14 5.28
CA TYR A 125 16.55 -2.21 4.31
C TYR A 125 16.73 -3.58 4.99
N MET A 126 16.54 -4.62 4.20
CA MET A 126 16.77 -6.02 4.48
C MET A 126 17.66 -6.58 3.37
N ALA A 127 18.57 -7.50 3.70
CA ALA A 127 19.43 -8.15 2.72
C ALA A 127 19.47 -9.66 2.94
N THR A 128 19.52 -10.41 1.85
CA THR A 128 19.62 -11.88 1.88
C THR A 128 20.67 -12.34 0.87
N LEU A 129 21.70 -13.03 1.34
CA LEU A 129 22.70 -13.69 0.51
C LEU A 129 22.21 -15.11 0.22
N VAL A 130 22.09 -15.44 -1.04
CA VAL A 130 21.60 -16.75 -1.51
C VAL A 130 22.58 -17.38 -2.48
N GLN A 131 22.44 -18.69 -2.67
CA GLN A 131 23.05 -19.40 -3.80
C GLN A 131 22.02 -19.41 -4.94
N SER A 132 22.20 -18.53 -5.93
CA SER A 132 21.21 -18.29 -6.97
C SER A 132 21.15 -19.43 -7.98
N ALA A 133 19.97 -20.01 -8.16
CA ALA A 133 19.72 -20.97 -9.25
C ALA A 133 19.70 -20.28 -10.62
N MET A 134 19.28 -19.02 -10.68
CA MET A 134 19.21 -18.25 -11.93
C MET A 134 20.60 -17.84 -12.46
N LEU A 135 21.63 -17.85 -11.60
CA LEU A 135 23.02 -17.57 -11.94
C LEU A 135 23.93 -18.77 -11.70
N GLU A 136 23.47 -19.98 -12.04
CA GLU A 136 24.26 -21.22 -12.04
C GLU A 136 24.96 -21.49 -10.71
N GLY A 137 24.31 -21.18 -9.58
CA GLY A 137 24.83 -21.40 -8.25
C GLY A 137 25.80 -20.32 -7.74
N LYS A 138 25.93 -19.17 -8.41
CA LYS A 138 26.70 -18.04 -7.87
C LYS A 138 26.03 -17.48 -6.63
N ALA A 139 26.85 -16.96 -5.70
CA ALA A 139 26.32 -16.26 -4.54
C ALA A 139 25.81 -14.86 -4.96
N VAL A 140 24.58 -14.56 -4.60
CA VAL A 140 23.93 -13.27 -4.90
C VAL A 140 23.37 -12.66 -3.63
N LEU A 141 23.74 -11.41 -3.39
CA LEU A 141 23.17 -10.60 -2.32
C LEU A 141 21.98 -9.80 -2.88
N TYR A 142 20.78 -10.09 -2.43
CA TYR A 142 19.58 -9.32 -2.71
C TYR A 142 19.31 -8.34 -1.58
N VAL A 143 19.08 -7.08 -1.93
CA VAL A 143 18.77 -6.01 -0.97
C VAL A 143 17.42 -5.39 -1.31
N LYS A 144 16.57 -5.22 -0.31
CA LYS A 144 15.25 -4.64 -0.43
C LYS A 144 15.04 -3.58 0.64
N GLY A 145 14.58 -2.39 0.26
CA GLY A 145 14.41 -1.33 1.25
C GLY A 145 13.82 -0.04 0.71
N ALA A 146 13.94 1.01 1.51
CA ALA A 146 13.52 2.36 1.14
C ALA A 146 14.29 2.83 -0.11
N PRO A 147 13.58 3.30 -1.15
CA PRO A 147 14.24 3.71 -2.40
C PRO A 147 15.33 4.76 -2.20
N GLU A 148 15.12 5.71 -1.32
CA GLU A 148 16.09 6.78 -1.03
C GLU A 148 17.43 6.22 -0.54
N ILE A 149 17.36 5.16 0.26
CA ILE A 149 18.56 4.49 0.79
C ILE A 149 19.23 3.67 -0.32
N LEU A 150 18.49 2.84 -1.05
CA LEU A 150 19.07 2.02 -2.11
C LEU A 150 19.64 2.86 -3.25
N LEU A 151 19.00 3.97 -3.62
CA LEU A 151 19.53 4.92 -4.59
C LEU A 151 20.86 5.52 -4.14
N SER A 152 21.05 5.76 -2.85
CA SER A 152 22.32 6.27 -2.31
C SER A 152 23.43 5.22 -2.30
N LEU A 153 23.07 3.95 -2.10
CA LEU A 153 24.01 2.82 -2.04
C LEU A 153 24.43 2.31 -3.44
N CYS A 154 23.57 2.50 -4.43
CA CYS A 154 23.87 2.08 -5.81
C CYS A 154 24.68 3.15 -6.54
N ASN A 155 25.74 2.72 -7.24
CA ASN A 155 26.52 3.63 -8.07
C ASN A 155 25.82 3.84 -9.43
N LEU A 156 24.91 4.82 -9.50
CA LEU A 156 24.13 5.13 -10.67
C LEU A 156 24.68 6.38 -11.38
N PRO A 157 24.73 6.40 -12.73
CA PRO A 157 24.95 7.62 -13.50
C PRO A 157 23.94 8.71 -13.10
N THR A 158 24.38 9.97 -13.09
CA THR A 158 23.55 11.10 -12.64
C THR A 158 22.21 11.19 -13.37
N GLU A 159 22.20 10.97 -14.67
CA GLU A 159 20.97 11.01 -15.47
C GLU A 159 19.97 9.93 -15.07
N ILE A 160 20.44 8.70 -14.85
CA ILE A 160 19.61 7.58 -14.41
C ILE A 160 19.10 7.83 -13.00
N ARG A 161 19.94 8.29 -12.09
CA ARG A 161 19.56 8.67 -10.72
C ARG A 161 18.44 9.71 -10.74
N THR A 162 18.57 10.77 -11.52
CA THR A 162 17.56 11.84 -11.63
C THR A 162 16.21 11.29 -12.10
N ARG A 163 16.20 10.34 -13.04
CA ARG A 163 14.94 9.70 -13.50
C ARG A 163 14.28 8.88 -12.37
N TYR A 164 15.06 8.10 -11.63
CA TYR A 164 14.54 7.36 -10.48
C TYR A 164 13.99 8.28 -9.39
N GLU A 165 14.69 9.38 -9.08
CA GLU A 165 14.23 10.36 -8.09
C GLU A 165 12.94 11.06 -8.54
N ALA A 166 12.84 11.42 -9.82
CA ALA A 166 11.62 12.00 -10.38
C ALA A 166 10.44 11.02 -10.30
N GLN A 167 10.66 9.75 -10.64
CA GLN A 167 9.64 8.73 -10.55
C GLN A 167 9.23 8.44 -9.10
N LEU A 168 10.20 8.40 -8.19
CA LEU A 168 9.94 8.24 -6.76
C LEU A 168 9.09 9.39 -6.22
N HIS A 169 9.42 10.63 -6.57
CA HIS A 169 8.64 11.80 -6.19
C HIS A 169 7.19 11.71 -6.73
N GLN A 170 7.00 11.22 -7.95
CA GLN A 170 5.68 11.00 -8.52
C GLN A 170 4.87 9.96 -7.71
N TYR A 171 5.49 8.85 -7.30
CA TYR A 171 4.83 7.86 -6.45
C TYR A 171 4.48 8.42 -5.06
N GLN A 172 5.40 9.15 -4.46
CA GLN A 172 5.21 9.76 -3.14
C GLN A 172 4.13 10.85 -3.15
N SER A 173 4.03 11.65 -4.23
CA SER A 173 2.97 12.66 -4.38
C SER A 173 1.57 12.05 -4.44
N ARG A 174 1.46 10.81 -4.93
CA ARG A 174 0.24 9.98 -4.92
C ARG A 174 0.10 9.14 -3.65
N ALA A 175 0.92 9.41 -2.63
CA ALA A 175 0.93 8.71 -1.34
C ALA A 175 1.01 7.18 -1.45
N MET A 176 1.65 6.66 -2.50
CA MET A 176 1.93 5.25 -2.66
C MET A 176 3.07 4.82 -1.74
N ARG A 177 3.04 3.59 -1.27
CA ARG A 177 4.20 2.98 -0.65
C ARG A 177 5.21 2.62 -1.73
N THR A 178 6.47 2.89 -1.47
CA THR A 178 7.55 2.60 -2.41
C THR A 178 8.55 1.64 -1.81
N LEU A 179 9.07 0.74 -2.63
CA LEU A 179 10.06 -0.23 -2.26
C LEU A 179 11.04 -0.44 -3.41
N ALA A 180 12.33 -0.34 -3.15
CA ALA A 180 13.37 -0.64 -4.14
C ALA A 180 13.97 -2.02 -3.92
N LEU A 181 14.43 -2.63 -5.00
CA LEU A 181 15.24 -3.82 -5.00
C LEU A 181 16.57 -3.54 -5.70
N ALA A 182 17.62 -4.14 -5.15
CA ALA A 182 18.96 -4.13 -5.70
C ALA A 182 19.63 -5.47 -5.47
N TYR A 183 20.68 -5.76 -6.21
CA TYR A 183 21.44 -6.99 -6.06
C TYR A 183 22.93 -6.76 -6.26
N ARG A 184 23.74 -7.72 -5.82
CA ARG A 184 25.18 -7.80 -6.08
C ARG A 184 25.57 -9.27 -6.21
N ILE A 185 26.38 -9.60 -7.23
CA ILE A 185 27.02 -10.90 -7.34
C ILE A 185 28.27 -10.89 -6.45
N VAL A 186 28.40 -11.91 -5.60
CA VAL A 186 29.54 -12.09 -4.69
C VAL A 186 30.40 -13.20 -5.26
N GLU A 187 31.55 -12.82 -5.85
CA GLU A 187 32.30 -13.71 -6.72
C GLU A 187 33.20 -14.72 -5.96
N SER A 188 33.74 -14.32 -4.80
CA SER A 188 34.70 -15.17 -4.09
C SER A 188 34.17 -15.71 -2.75
N PRO A 189 34.58 -16.93 -2.33
CA PRO A 189 34.26 -17.48 -1.00
C PRO A 189 34.71 -16.55 0.13
N THR A 190 35.89 -15.94 0.00
CA THR A 190 36.44 -15.01 1.02
C THR A 190 35.55 -13.76 1.14
N GLU A 191 34.98 -13.29 0.03
CA GLU A 191 34.05 -12.17 0.04
C GLU A 191 32.72 -12.54 0.71
N GLN A 192 32.25 -13.78 0.54
CA GLN A 192 31.04 -14.27 1.19
C GLN A 192 31.13 -14.30 2.72
N GLU A 193 32.32 -14.34 3.30
CA GLU A 193 32.55 -14.30 4.75
C GLU A 193 32.46 -12.89 5.33
N LYS A 194 32.60 -11.84 4.50
CA LYS A 194 32.48 -10.44 4.96
C LYS A 194 31.12 -10.16 5.57
N PRO A 195 31.00 -9.24 6.55
CA PRO A 195 29.71 -8.77 7.05
C PRO A 195 28.81 -8.29 5.90
N LEU A 196 27.51 -8.60 5.98
CA LEU A 196 26.55 -8.19 4.91
C LEU A 196 26.47 -6.68 4.76
N ASP A 197 26.62 -5.93 5.86
CA ASP A 197 26.66 -4.46 5.83
C ASP A 197 27.83 -3.92 5.00
N GLU A 198 28.99 -4.60 4.98
CA GLU A 198 30.13 -4.23 4.13
C GLU A 198 29.86 -4.57 2.67
N LEU A 199 29.28 -5.75 2.39
CA LEU A 199 28.94 -6.15 1.03
C LEU A 199 27.96 -5.21 0.36
N ILE A 200 27.07 -4.59 1.12
CA ILE A 200 26.07 -3.65 0.61
C ILE A 200 26.67 -2.31 0.18
N GLN A 201 27.81 -1.91 0.77
CA GLN A 201 28.43 -0.60 0.50
C GLN A 201 29.11 -0.49 -0.85
N GLU A 202 29.39 -1.63 -1.51
CA GLU A 202 30.15 -1.66 -2.75
C GLU A 202 29.44 -2.48 -3.84
N GLY A 203 29.37 -1.95 -5.05
CA GLY A 203 28.98 -2.71 -6.23
C GLY A 203 27.50 -3.11 -6.30
N LEU A 204 26.64 -2.50 -5.48
CA LEU A 204 25.20 -2.77 -5.52
C LEU A 204 24.59 -2.20 -6.80
N GLN A 205 23.82 -3.03 -7.52
CA GLN A 205 23.10 -2.68 -8.73
C GLN A 205 21.61 -2.58 -8.47
N LEU A 206 21.01 -1.44 -8.79
CA LEU A 206 19.57 -1.22 -8.63
C LEU A 206 18.80 -2.07 -9.66
N GLN A 207 17.79 -2.81 -9.23
CA GLN A 207 16.88 -3.52 -10.13
C GLN A 207 15.68 -2.64 -10.52
N GLY A 208 15.17 -1.84 -9.57
CA GLY A 208 14.07 -0.93 -9.81
C GLY A 208 13.32 -0.54 -8.55
N ILE A 209 12.24 0.24 -8.75
CA ILE A 209 11.37 0.73 -7.69
C ILE A 209 9.95 0.26 -7.96
N PHE A 210 9.34 -0.32 -6.94
CA PHE A 210 7.92 -0.67 -6.90
C PHE A 210 7.11 0.42 -6.24
N SER A 211 5.95 0.73 -6.82
CA SER A 211 4.88 1.45 -6.13
C SER A 211 3.79 0.47 -5.72
N ILE A 212 3.34 0.59 -4.48
CA ILE A 212 2.41 -0.35 -3.85
C ILE A 212 1.32 0.45 -3.16
N MET A 213 0.07 0.08 -3.40
CA MET A 213 -1.08 0.71 -2.78
C MET A 213 -2.18 -0.31 -2.45
N ASP A 214 -3.10 0.11 -1.60
CA ASP A 214 -4.37 -0.59 -1.35
C ASP A 214 -5.42 0.01 -2.30
N PRO A 215 -5.87 -0.73 -3.33
CA PRO A 215 -6.73 -0.17 -4.36
C PRO A 215 -8.13 0.16 -3.84
N VAL A 216 -8.73 1.18 -4.43
CA VAL A 216 -10.14 1.50 -4.23
C VAL A 216 -11.00 0.39 -4.83
N ARG A 217 -12.06 -0.01 -4.13
CA ARG A 217 -13.03 -0.96 -4.65
C ARG A 217 -13.72 -0.40 -5.90
N SER A 218 -13.90 -1.22 -6.91
CA SER A 218 -14.43 -0.80 -8.22
C SER A 218 -15.82 -0.18 -8.17
N GLU A 219 -16.65 -0.58 -7.21
CA GLU A 219 -18.02 -0.09 -7.01
C GLU A 219 -18.09 1.27 -6.28
N VAL A 220 -17.06 1.67 -5.55
CA VAL A 220 -17.07 2.86 -4.68
C VAL A 220 -17.25 4.17 -5.45
N PRO A 221 -16.56 4.45 -6.56
CA PRO A 221 -16.76 5.72 -7.28
C PRO A 221 -18.21 5.92 -7.73
N ALA A 222 -18.87 4.87 -8.21
CA ALA A 222 -20.27 4.91 -8.62
C ALA A 222 -21.21 5.14 -7.41
N ALA A 223 -20.94 4.49 -6.28
CA ALA A 223 -21.71 4.67 -5.05
C ALA A 223 -21.58 6.10 -4.50
N ILE A 224 -20.39 6.69 -4.49
CA ILE A 224 -20.18 8.09 -4.09
C ILE A 224 -20.96 9.05 -4.99
N GLN A 225 -20.95 8.80 -6.30
CA GLN A 225 -21.73 9.62 -7.24
C GLN A 225 -23.24 9.52 -6.98
N GLN A 226 -23.74 8.34 -6.63
CA GLN A 226 -25.15 8.16 -6.27
C GLN A 226 -25.51 8.91 -5.00
N CYS A 227 -24.67 8.85 -3.94
CA CYS A 227 -24.86 9.64 -2.72
C CYS A 227 -24.96 11.13 -3.03
N ARG A 228 -24.04 11.65 -3.84
CA ARG A 228 -24.04 13.08 -4.24
C ARG A 228 -25.30 13.48 -5.01
N LYS A 229 -25.79 12.63 -5.93
CA LYS A 229 -27.04 12.87 -6.66
C LYS A 229 -28.25 12.86 -5.74
N ALA A 230 -28.23 12.09 -4.67
CA ALA A 230 -29.26 12.04 -3.64
C ALA A 230 -29.16 13.18 -2.61
N GLY A 231 -28.19 14.10 -2.74
CA GLY A 231 -27.96 15.18 -1.77
C GLY A 231 -27.29 14.73 -0.47
N ILE A 232 -26.74 13.50 -0.44
CA ILE A 232 -26.07 12.94 0.74
C ILE A 232 -24.59 13.31 0.68
N GLY A 233 -24.11 14.02 1.70
CA GLY A 233 -22.70 14.34 1.88
C GLY A 233 -21.90 13.10 2.29
N VAL A 234 -20.71 12.89 1.69
CA VAL A 234 -19.80 11.82 2.10
C VAL A 234 -18.54 12.41 2.69
N LYS A 235 -18.09 11.88 3.82
CA LYS A 235 -16.88 12.31 4.53
C LYS A 235 -16.00 11.09 4.81
N ILE A 236 -14.69 11.21 4.55
CA ILE A 236 -13.71 10.19 4.87
C ILE A 236 -13.14 10.49 6.25
N ILE A 237 -13.17 9.51 7.15
CA ILE A 237 -12.56 9.58 8.47
C ILE A 237 -11.57 8.42 8.56
N THR A 238 -10.27 8.70 8.65
CA THR A 238 -9.24 7.67 8.57
C THR A 238 -8.05 7.93 9.48
N GLY A 239 -7.42 6.86 9.95
CA GLY A 239 -6.12 6.92 10.64
C GLY A 239 -4.92 7.20 9.73
N ASP A 240 -5.11 7.21 8.41
CA ASP A 240 -4.05 7.45 7.43
C ASP A 240 -3.59 8.92 7.37
N THR A 241 -2.48 9.15 6.65
CA THR A 241 -1.98 10.50 6.39
C THR A 241 -2.92 11.30 5.49
N SER A 242 -2.85 12.64 5.60
CA SER A 242 -3.61 13.54 4.73
C SER A 242 -3.35 13.30 3.25
N GLY A 243 -2.10 12.99 2.86
CA GLY A 243 -1.74 12.68 1.48
C GLY A 243 -2.45 11.43 0.95
N THR A 244 -2.41 10.32 1.71
CA THR A 244 -3.10 9.07 1.35
C THR A 244 -4.62 9.28 1.26
N ALA A 245 -5.20 9.99 2.23
CA ALA A 245 -6.64 10.25 2.25
C ALA A 245 -7.08 11.15 1.07
N LYS A 246 -6.30 12.17 0.72
CA LYS A 246 -6.54 13.02 -0.47
C LYS A 246 -6.49 12.20 -1.76
N GLU A 247 -5.51 11.32 -1.91
CA GLU A 247 -5.38 10.49 -3.12
C GLU A 247 -6.58 9.56 -3.30
N ILE A 248 -7.00 8.87 -2.25
CA ILE A 248 -8.21 8.04 -2.29
C ILE A 248 -9.44 8.90 -2.60
N ALA A 249 -9.57 10.07 -1.97
CA ALA A 249 -10.68 10.99 -2.23
C ALA A 249 -10.73 11.48 -3.69
N ARG A 250 -9.56 11.65 -4.35
CA ARG A 250 -9.49 11.94 -5.79
C ARG A 250 -10.00 10.79 -6.63
N GLN A 251 -9.54 9.57 -6.35
CA GLN A 251 -9.93 8.37 -7.10
C GLN A 251 -11.43 8.10 -7.03
N ILE A 252 -12.08 8.40 -5.91
CA ILE A 252 -13.54 8.23 -5.74
C ILE A 252 -14.36 9.45 -6.16
N GLY A 253 -13.72 10.52 -6.66
CA GLY A 253 -14.38 11.75 -7.10
C GLY A 253 -14.91 12.66 -5.99
N LEU A 254 -14.45 12.50 -4.75
CA LEU A 254 -14.77 13.35 -3.61
C LEU A 254 -13.88 14.59 -3.54
N TRP A 255 -12.63 14.48 -3.99
CA TRP A 255 -11.64 15.57 -4.04
C TRP A 255 -11.30 15.89 -5.49
N GLY A 256 -11.32 17.17 -5.87
CA GLY A 256 -11.03 17.66 -7.22
C GLY A 256 -10.24 18.97 -7.21
N GLU A 257 -10.09 19.58 -8.38
CA GLU A 257 -9.36 20.84 -8.56
C GLU A 257 -9.96 22.02 -7.77
N SER A 258 -11.27 22.02 -7.57
CA SER A 258 -11.98 23.02 -6.77
C SER A 258 -11.91 22.78 -5.27
N SER A 259 -11.30 21.68 -4.82
CA SER A 259 -11.18 21.36 -3.39
C SER A 259 -10.08 22.18 -2.75
N THR A 260 -10.35 22.66 -1.54
CA THR A 260 -9.47 23.56 -0.79
C THR A 260 -8.98 22.92 0.51
N ASP A 261 -7.90 23.42 1.09
CA ASP A 261 -7.30 22.85 2.31
C ASP A 261 -8.20 22.99 3.55
N ASP A 262 -9.23 23.82 3.53
CA ASP A 262 -10.23 23.87 4.58
C ASP A 262 -11.28 22.73 4.51
N GLU A 263 -11.27 21.90 3.47
CA GLU A 263 -12.07 20.69 3.36
C GLU A 263 -11.38 19.44 3.97
N ILE A 264 -10.15 19.60 4.46
CA ILE A 264 -9.39 18.53 5.15
C ILE A 264 -8.87 19.04 6.50
N ILE A 265 -8.86 18.15 7.49
CA ILE A 265 -8.31 18.42 8.82
C ILE A 265 -7.66 17.16 9.39
N THR A 266 -6.69 17.32 10.30
CA THR A 266 -6.21 16.17 11.07
C THR A 266 -7.05 15.98 12.33
N GLY A 267 -7.09 14.75 12.87
CA GLY A 267 -7.79 14.47 14.13
C GLY A 267 -7.31 15.35 15.28
N ALA A 268 -6.00 15.60 15.38
CA ALA A 268 -5.42 16.47 16.40
C ALA A 268 -5.89 17.94 16.28
N ASP A 269 -5.86 18.48 15.07
CA ASP A 269 -6.32 19.86 14.81
C ASP A 269 -7.83 19.99 15.07
N PHE A 270 -8.61 18.96 14.71
CA PHE A 270 -10.06 18.95 14.98
C PHE A 270 -10.37 18.90 16.48
N GLU A 271 -9.59 18.17 17.26
CA GLU A 271 -9.73 18.10 18.72
C GLU A 271 -9.41 19.43 19.42
N ALA A 272 -8.57 20.27 18.81
CA ALA A 272 -8.20 21.58 19.33
C ALA A 272 -9.26 22.68 19.07
N LEU A 273 -10.24 22.41 18.19
CA LEU A 273 -11.32 23.35 17.89
C LEU A 273 -12.32 23.46 19.06
N THR A 274 -12.88 24.64 19.22
CA THR A 274 -14.08 24.85 20.04
C THR A 274 -15.31 24.18 19.40
N ASP A 275 -16.38 23.95 20.14
CA ASP A 275 -17.59 23.30 19.61
C ASP A 275 -18.22 24.10 18.45
N ASP A 276 -18.17 25.43 18.49
CA ASP A 276 -18.73 26.28 17.45
C ASP A 276 -17.84 26.28 16.18
N GLU A 277 -16.52 26.31 16.34
CA GLU A 277 -15.57 26.14 15.24
C GLU A 277 -15.70 24.76 14.59
N ALA A 278 -15.83 23.71 15.40
CA ALA A 278 -16.03 22.34 14.92
C ALA A 278 -17.32 22.22 14.10
N LYS A 279 -18.44 22.76 14.57
CA LYS A 279 -19.71 22.79 13.85
C LYS A 279 -19.60 23.53 12.51
N ALA A 280 -18.97 24.72 12.49
CA ALA A 280 -18.73 25.48 11.28
C ALA A 280 -17.84 24.72 10.28
N ARG A 281 -16.82 24.04 10.79
CA ARG A 281 -15.87 23.25 9.99
C ARG A 281 -16.53 22.02 9.38
N LEU A 282 -17.38 21.31 10.14
CA LEU A 282 -18.05 20.09 9.70
C LEU A 282 -18.88 20.26 8.43
N THR A 283 -19.45 21.42 8.17
CA THR A 283 -20.25 21.65 6.96
C THR A 283 -19.44 21.52 5.67
N ARG A 284 -18.18 21.96 5.68
CA ARG A 284 -17.28 21.94 4.52
C ARG A 284 -16.37 20.72 4.49
N LEU A 285 -16.12 20.11 5.63
CA LEU A 285 -15.17 19.02 5.79
C LEU A 285 -15.53 17.84 4.90
N LYS A 286 -14.55 17.36 4.11
CA LYS A 286 -14.60 16.12 3.30
C LYS A 286 -13.73 15.02 3.88
N ILE A 287 -12.59 15.39 4.49
CA ILE A 287 -11.58 14.43 4.97
C ILE A 287 -11.13 14.79 6.37
N MET A 288 -11.17 13.79 7.28
CA MET A 288 -10.48 13.83 8.56
C MET A 288 -9.39 12.76 8.56
N ALA A 289 -8.13 13.20 8.50
CA ALA A 289 -6.95 12.34 8.47
C ALA A 289 -6.36 12.17 9.88
N ARG A 290 -5.58 11.11 10.12
CA ARG A 290 -4.99 10.81 11.43
C ARG A 290 -6.02 10.81 12.57
N ALA A 291 -7.26 10.49 12.24
CA ALA A 291 -8.33 10.36 13.22
C ALA A 291 -8.05 9.16 14.14
N ARG A 292 -8.23 9.36 15.43
CA ARG A 292 -8.14 8.30 16.44
C ARG A 292 -9.52 8.12 17.07
N PRO A 293 -10.02 6.87 17.24
CA PRO A 293 -11.26 6.65 17.95
C PRO A 293 -11.09 7.11 19.40
N LYS A 294 -11.82 8.14 19.83
CA LYS A 294 -11.98 8.50 21.24
C LYS A 294 -13.37 8.08 21.71
N ILE A 295 -13.38 7.17 22.67
CA ILE A 295 -14.59 6.80 23.42
C ILE A 295 -14.91 7.99 24.32
N GLY A 296 -15.89 8.83 23.95
CA GLY A 296 -16.34 9.92 24.82
C GLY A 296 -16.93 11.16 24.15
N ARG A 297 -16.69 11.41 22.86
CA ARG A 297 -17.39 12.48 22.10
C ARG A 297 -18.53 11.97 21.21
N ALA A 298 -18.92 10.73 21.33
CA ALA A 298 -19.99 10.11 20.54
C ALA A 298 -21.41 10.39 21.10
N HIS A 299 -21.55 11.36 21.97
CA HIS A 299 -22.84 11.75 22.56
C HIS A 299 -23.12 13.23 22.27
N VAL A 300 -23.27 13.56 21.00
CA VAL A 300 -23.99 14.77 20.61
C VAL A 300 -24.86 14.45 19.41
#